data_0800cec6a8b68ef87d43af5aac75cd1d
#
_entry.id   0800cec6a8b68ef87d43af5aac75cd1d
#
_cell.length_a   1.000
_cell.length_b   1.000
_cell.length_c   1.000
_cell.angle_alpha   90.00
_cell.angle_beta   90.00
_cell.angle_gamma   90.00
#
_symmetry.space_group_name_H-M   'P 1'
#
loop_
_entity.id
_entity.type
_entity.pdbx_description
1 polymer ?
#
loop_
_entity_poly.entity_id
_entity_poly.type
_entity_poly.pdbx_seq_one_letter_code
_entity_poly.pdbx_strand_id
1 'polypeptide(L)' 'MEIGTQLAIFLENRPGTLAKVCDALSAAKINIYAITSSDTVDHVVIRLVVSDPRKAMLLFEEHGTLVV' A
#
# COMPACT_ATOMS: atom_id res chain seq x y z
N MET A 1 14.99 12.66 -13.94
CA MET A 1 14.75 11.44 -13.17
C MET A 1 13.27 11.23 -12.93
N GLU A 2 12.81 10.07 -13.21
CA GLU A 2 11.42 9.73 -12.99
C GLU A 2 11.22 9.23 -11.58
N ILE A 3 10.30 9.84 -10.86
CA ILE A 3 9.93 9.40 -9.53
C ILE A 3 8.53 8.80 -9.63
N GLY A 4 8.38 7.57 -9.22
CA GLY A 4 7.09 6.92 -9.26
C GLY A 4 6.05 7.62 -8.41
N THR A 5 4.79 7.39 -8.72
CA THR A 5 3.69 7.92 -7.94
C THR A 5 3.68 7.29 -6.55
N GLN A 6 3.66 8.13 -5.55
CA GLN A 6 3.57 7.68 -4.17
C GLN A 6 2.11 7.52 -3.77
N LEU A 7 1.80 6.38 -3.20
CA LEU A 7 0.47 6.10 -2.66
C LEU A 7 0.55 6.06 -1.15
N ALA A 8 -0.43 6.65 -0.50
CA ALA A 8 -0.55 6.57 0.95
C ALA A 8 -1.81 5.75 1.27
N ILE A 9 -1.65 4.69 2.03
CA ILE A 9 -2.77 3.85 2.44
C ILE A 9 -2.90 3.87 3.95
N PHE A 10 -4.14 3.79 4.41
CA PHE A 10 -4.47 3.78 5.83
C PHE A 10 -4.95 2.39 6.21
N LEU A 11 -4.26 1.78 7.15
CA LEU A 11 -4.59 0.43 7.62
C LEU A 11 -4.89 0.47 9.10
N GLU A 12 -5.72 -0.46 9.56
CA GLU A 12 -5.88 -0.67 10.98
C GLU A 12 -4.58 -1.23 11.56
N ASN A 13 -4.24 -0.80 12.77
CA ASN A 13 -3.03 -1.28 13.43
C ASN A 13 -3.28 -2.66 14.04
N ARG A 14 -3.32 -3.67 13.19
CA ARG A 14 -3.52 -5.06 13.56
C ARG A 14 -2.41 -5.93 12.99
N PRO A 15 -2.05 -7.02 13.67
CA PRO A 15 -1.07 -7.96 13.12
C PRO A 15 -1.50 -8.49 11.76
N GLY A 16 -0.59 -8.53 10.83
CA GLY A 16 -0.82 -9.12 9.52
C GLY A 16 -1.44 -8.22 8.46
N THR A 17 -1.87 -7.01 8.79
CA THR A 17 -2.47 -6.12 7.77
C THR A 17 -1.47 -5.75 6.70
N LEU A 18 -0.24 -5.40 7.09
CA LEU A 18 0.79 -5.07 6.12
C LEU A 18 1.17 -6.28 5.26
N ALA A 19 1.24 -7.44 5.88
CA ALA A 19 1.55 -8.68 5.14
C ALA A 19 0.50 -8.96 4.07
N LYS A 20 -0.78 -8.74 4.38
CA LYS A 20 -1.86 -8.90 3.40
C LYS A 20 -1.70 -7.95 2.23
N VAL A 21 -1.34 -6.71 2.50
CA VAL A 21 -1.10 -5.71 1.45
C VAL A 21 0.04 -6.14 0.55
N CYS A 22 1.16 -6.56 1.13
CA CYS A 22 2.31 -7.01 0.37
C CYS A 22 1.98 -8.25 -0.47
N ASP A 23 1.24 -9.18 0.10
CA ASP A 23 0.83 -10.39 -0.62
C ASP A 23 -0.09 -10.04 -1.80
N ALA A 24 -1.03 -9.13 -1.60
CA ALA A 24 -1.93 -8.70 -2.66
C ALA A 24 -1.18 -8.05 -3.81
N LEU A 25 -0.22 -7.18 -3.50
CA LEU A 25 0.60 -6.53 -4.52
C LEU A 25 1.45 -7.56 -5.27
N SER A 26 2.04 -8.49 -4.55
CA SER A 26 2.85 -9.55 -5.15
C SER A 26 2.01 -10.43 -6.07
N ALA A 27 0.81 -10.80 -5.64
CA ALA A 27 -0.09 -11.62 -6.46
C ALA A 27 -0.52 -10.90 -7.74
N ALA A 28 -0.62 -9.58 -7.69
CA ALA A 28 -0.96 -8.76 -8.86
C ALA A 28 0.27 -8.41 -9.70
N LYS A 29 1.45 -8.89 -9.33
CA LYS A 29 2.72 -8.63 -10.01
C LYS A 29 3.09 -7.15 -10.02
N ILE A 30 2.76 -6.47 -8.94
CA ILE A 30 3.14 -5.07 -8.76
C ILE A 30 4.39 -5.03 -7.89
N ASN A 31 5.44 -4.40 -8.41
CA ASN A 31 6.68 -4.25 -7.67
C ASN A 31 6.60 -3.07 -6.73
N ILE A 32 7.14 -3.23 -5.55
CA ILE A 32 7.26 -2.15 -4.57
C ILE A 32 8.69 -1.64 -4.63
N TYR A 33 8.85 -0.37 -5.00
CA TYR A 33 10.17 0.25 -5.08
C TYR A 33 10.61 0.85 -3.76
N ALA A 34 9.65 1.34 -3.00
CA ALA A 34 9.93 1.92 -1.70
C ALA A 34 8.70 1.80 -0.82
N ILE A 35 8.92 1.63 0.47
CA ILE A 35 7.84 1.54 1.44
C ILE A 35 8.29 2.21 2.73
N THR A 36 7.43 3.05 3.29
CA THR A 36 7.64 3.63 4.61
C THR A 36 6.36 3.51 5.40
N SER A 37 6.47 3.44 6.71
CA SER A 37 5.30 3.35 7.56
C SER A 37 5.40 4.35 8.70
N SER A 38 4.23 4.79 9.15
CA SER A 38 4.11 5.69 10.27
C SER A 38 2.97 5.20 11.14
N ASP A 39 3.28 4.80 12.36
CA ASP A 39 2.30 4.19 13.26
C ASP A 39 1.64 5.24 14.13
N THR A 40 0.33 5.08 14.32
CA THR A 40 -0.41 5.76 15.37
C THR A 40 -1.00 4.69 16.28
N VAL A 41 -1.78 5.10 17.27
CA VAL A 41 -2.38 4.15 18.21
C VAL A 41 -3.34 3.19 17.49
N ASP A 42 -4.17 3.72 16.60
CA ASP A 42 -5.23 2.94 15.96
C ASP A 42 -4.97 2.58 14.51
N HIS A 43 -4.06 3.29 13.86
CA HIS A 43 -3.87 3.17 12.42
C HIS A 43 -2.39 3.17 12.07
N VAL A 44 -2.11 2.62 10.90
CA VAL A 44 -0.81 2.69 10.27
C VAL A 44 -0.99 3.39 8.94
N VAL A 45 -0.20 4.42 8.69
CA VAL A 45 -0.15 5.06 7.37
C VAL A 45 1.07 4.51 6.65
N ILE A 46 0.85 3.90 5.51
CA ILE A 46 1.91 3.30 4.71
C ILE A 46 2.01 4.05 3.40
N ARG A 47 3.22 4.49 3.10
CA ARG A 47 3.51 5.17 1.84
C ARG A 47 4.29 4.23 0.96
N LEU A 48 3.80 4.06 -0.26
CA LEU A 48 4.36 3.12 -1.22
C LEU A 48 4.70 3.82 -2.52
N VAL A 49 5.83 3.43 -3.09
CA VAL A 49 6.13 3.75 -4.49
C VAL A 49 6.13 2.43 -5.23
N VAL A 50 5.24 2.29 -6.20
CA VAL A 50 5.02 1.01 -6.88
C VAL A 50 5.17 1.16 -8.38
N SER A 51 5.35 0.01 -9.05
CA SER A 51 5.54 -0.02 -10.50
C SER A 51 4.26 0.35 -11.27
N ASP A 52 3.10 0.06 -10.72
CA ASP A 52 1.81 0.32 -11.37
C ASP A 52 0.83 0.92 -10.36
N PRO A 53 0.88 2.25 -10.15
CA PRO A 53 0.03 2.90 -9.15
C PRO A 53 -1.47 2.73 -9.41
N ARG A 54 -1.89 2.79 -10.67
CA ARG A 54 -3.29 2.68 -11.02
C ARG A 54 -3.84 1.30 -10.64
N LYS A 55 -3.10 0.25 -10.99
CA LYS A 55 -3.50 -1.11 -10.66
C LYS A 55 -3.51 -1.32 -9.15
N ALA A 56 -2.54 -0.76 -8.46
CA ALA A 56 -2.47 -0.84 -7.00
C ALA A 56 -3.68 -0.16 -6.37
N MET A 57 -4.08 1.02 -6.86
CA MET A 57 -5.24 1.73 -6.34
C MET A 57 -6.51 0.90 -6.50
N LEU A 58 -6.71 0.30 -7.67
CA LEU A 58 -7.86 -0.55 -7.91
C LEU A 58 -7.87 -1.75 -6.98
N LEU A 59 -6.72 -2.34 -6.76
CA LEU A 59 -6.58 -3.49 -5.88
C LEU A 59 -6.97 -3.12 -4.45
N PHE A 60 -6.50 -1.97 -3.96
CA PHE A 60 -6.82 -1.50 -2.63
C PHE A 60 -8.31 -1.19 -2.48
N GLU A 61 -8.93 -0.62 -3.51
CA GLU A 61 -10.37 -0.37 -3.49
C GLU A 61 -11.17 -1.65 -3.35
N GLU A 62 -10.76 -2.70 -4.07
CA GLU A 62 -11.40 -4.01 -3.98
C GLU A 62 -11.32 -4.58 -2.56
N HIS A 63 -10.23 -4.33 -1.87
CA HIS A 63 -10.04 -4.82 -0.50
C HIS A 63 -10.58 -3.87 0.55
N GLY A 64 -11.21 -2.78 0.15
CA GLY A 64 -11.78 -1.82 1.09
C GLY A 64 -10.75 -0.98 1.81
N THR A 65 -9.55 -0.89 1.28
CA THR A 65 -8.46 -0.09 1.87
C THR A 65 -8.56 1.35 1.39
N LEU A 66 -8.46 2.28 2.33
CA LEU A 66 -8.49 3.70 1.99
C LEU A 66 -7.14 4.12 1.40
N VAL A 67 -7.17 4.71 0.22
CA VAL A 67 -5.99 5.20 -0.49
C VAL A 67 -6.11 6.69 -0.72
N VAL A 68 -5.02 7.39 -0.49
CA VAL A 68 -4.97 8.84 -0.66
C VAL A 68 -3.89 9.23 -1.68
#